data_5d0342fb6becd0fff33e0889ee5a4b3f
#
_entry.id   5d0342fb6becd0fff33e0889ee5a4b3f
#
_cell.length_a   1.000
_cell.length_b   1.000
_cell.length_c   1.000
_cell.angle_alpha   90.00
_cell.angle_beta   90.00
_cell.angle_gamma   90.00
#
_symmetry.space_group_name_H-M   'P 1'
#
loop_
_entity.id
_entity.type
_entity.pdbx_description
1 polymer ?
#
loop_
_entity_poly.entity_id
_entity_poly.type
_entity_poly.pdbx_seq_one_letter_code
_entity_poly.pdbx_strand_id
1 'polypeptide(L)'
;MARATNSPASRKRRKKVLKYARGYFGNKSKLFRYAKDAVQHAWQYAYAARRKKKGDRRGLWIVRLNAACRNAGISYSRFMEGLKAANIGLDRKVLSDLAIRDEVAFNSLVRQAQDALKTKTAAKQA
;
A
#
# COMPACT_ATOMS: atom_id res chain seq x y z
N MET A 1 -42.68 41.50 9.21
CA MET A 1 -42.55 40.23 9.96
C MET A 1 -41.11 39.71 9.84
N ALA A 2 -40.45 39.39 10.95
CA ALA A 2 -39.14 38.75 10.95
C ALA A 2 -39.28 37.32 10.41
N ARG A 3 -38.54 36.99 9.34
CA ARG A 3 -38.50 35.61 8.80
C ARG A 3 -37.46 34.80 9.57
N ALA A 4 -37.84 33.60 10.01
CA ALA A 4 -36.89 32.64 10.54
C ALA A 4 -35.94 32.20 9.41
N THR A 5 -34.70 32.70 9.45
CA THR A 5 -33.65 32.27 8.52
C THR A 5 -32.82 31.18 9.22
N ASN A 6 -32.56 30.07 8.52
CA ASN A 6 -31.78 28.94 9.08
C ASN A 6 -30.29 29.29 9.23
N SER A 7 -30.00 30.48 9.76
CA SER A 7 -28.68 31.09 9.91
C SER A 7 -27.75 30.26 10.82
N PRO A 8 -28.19 29.75 11.99
CA PRO A 8 -27.32 28.94 12.87
C PRO A 8 -26.84 27.66 12.19
N ALA A 9 -27.71 26.95 11.48
CA ALA A 9 -27.34 25.72 10.78
C ALA A 9 -26.39 25.99 9.60
N SER A 10 -26.66 27.06 8.83
CA SER A 10 -25.75 27.49 7.75
C SER A 10 -24.36 27.85 8.28
N ARG A 11 -24.29 28.62 9.39
CA ARG A 11 -23.04 28.97 10.04
C ARG A 11 -22.29 27.74 10.56
N LYS A 12 -22.99 26.78 11.14
CA LYS A 12 -22.42 25.51 11.61
C LYS A 12 -21.78 24.69 10.47
N ARG A 13 -22.45 24.59 9.31
CA ARG A 13 -21.90 23.94 8.12
C ARG A 13 -20.63 24.62 7.60
N ARG A 14 -20.62 25.95 7.52
CA ARG A 14 -19.43 26.72 7.10
C ARG A 14 -18.25 26.55 8.07
N LYS A 15 -18.51 26.64 9.38
CA LYS A 15 -17.48 26.41 10.41
C LYS A 15 -16.87 25.01 10.34
N LYS A 16 -17.68 23.96 10.02
CA LYS A 16 -17.19 22.61 9.84
C LYS A 16 -16.16 22.51 8.71
N VAL A 17 -16.43 23.10 7.55
CA VAL A 17 -15.49 23.13 6.41
C VAL A 17 -14.22 23.89 6.76
N LEU A 18 -14.36 25.09 7.34
CA LEU A 18 -13.20 25.89 7.76
C LEU A 18 -12.33 25.18 8.80
N LYS A 19 -12.91 24.33 9.66
CA LYS A 19 -12.15 23.49 10.59
C LYS A 19 -11.22 22.52 9.85
N TYR A 20 -11.66 21.90 8.77
CA TYR A 20 -10.82 21.02 7.93
C TYR A 20 -9.77 21.78 7.12
N ALA A 21 -10.03 23.04 6.79
CA ALA A 21 -9.11 23.89 6.04
C ALA A 21 -8.04 24.56 6.90
N ARG A 22 -8.00 24.32 8.21
CA ARG A 22 -6.97 24.88 9.10
C ARG A 22 -5.58 24.49 8.63
N GLY A 23 -4.65 25.46 8.63
CA GLY A 23 -3.28 25.27 8.18
C GLY A 23 -3.07 25.37 6.67
N TYR A 24 -4.11 25.56 5.86
CA TYR A 24 -3.98 25.78 4.42
C TYR A 24 -3.43 27.18 4.14
N PHE A 25 -2.59 27.27 3.14
CA PHE A 25 -1.92 28.51 2.76
C PHE A 25 -2.92 29.60 2.32
N GLY A 26 -2.71 30.82 2.80
CA GLY A 26 -3.42 32.02 2.41
C GLY A 26 -4.94 31.97 2.70
N ASN A 27 -5.71 32.45 1.73
CA ASN A 27 -7.17 32.55 1.84
C ASN A 27 -7.90 31.21 1.87
N LYS A 28 -7.25 30.11 1.50
CA LYS A 28 -7.81 28.74 1.55
C LYS A 28 -8.15 28.31 2.99
N SER A 29 -7.51 28.89 4.02
CA SER A 29 -7.83 28.60 5.41
C SER A 29 -8.93 29.49 6.01
N LYS A 30 -9.21 30.66 5.41
CA LYS A 30 -10.05 31.73 6.00
C LYS A 30 -11.36 31.93 5.26
N LEU A 31 -11.32 31.99 3.91
CA LEU A 31 -12.50 32.26 3.08
C LEU A 31 -13.21 30.97 2.73
N PHE A 32 -14.50 30.88 3.09
CA PHE A 32 -15.30 29.65 2.93
C PHE A 32 -15.33 29.12 1.49
N ARG A 33 -15.43 29.98 0.47
CA ARG A 33 -15.47 29.58 -0.93
C ARG A 33 -14.22 28.79 -1.33
N TYR A 34 -13.05 29.37 -1.07
CA TYR A 34 -11.77 28.73 -1.37
C TYR A 34 -11.48 27.52 -0.47
N ALA A 35 -11.86 27.60 0.81
CA ALA A 35 -11.73 26.51 1.75
C ALA A 35 -12.54 25.27 1.33
N LYS A 36 -13.78 25.48 0.88
CA LYS A 36 -14.65 24.39 0.43
C LYS A 36 -14.04 23.61 -0.72
N ASP A 37 -13.58 24.30 -1.76
CA ASP A 37 -12.98 23.66 -2.93
C ASP A 37 -11.67 22.94 -2.56
N ALA A 38 -10.81 23.57 -1.76
CA ALA A 38 -9.57 22.98 -1.31
C ALA A 38 -9.79 21.71 -0.47
N VAL A 39 -10.78 21.72 0.45
CA VAL A 39 -11.12 20.55 1.28
C VAL A 39 -11.72 19.41 0.44
N GLN A 40 -12.57 19.74 -0.52
CA GLN A 40 -13.15 18.73 -1.43
C GLN A 40 -12.05 18.04 -2.25
N HIS A 41 -11.12 18.80 -2.83
CA HIS A 41 -9.96 18.24 -3.53
C HIS A 41 -9.08 17.38 -2.61
N ALA A 42 -8.83 17.83 -1.37
CA ALA A 42 -8.08 17.05 -0.41
C ALA A 42 -8.74 15.69 -0.13
N TRP A 43 -10.06 15.63 -0.01
CA TRP A 43 -10.79 14.38 0.21
C TRP A 43 -10.72 13.45 -1.02
N GLN A 44 -10.82 14.02 -2.24
CA GLN A 44 -10.66 13.25 -3.47
C GLN A 44 -9.26 12.64 -3.57
N TYR A 45 -8.22 13.44 -3.33
CA TYR A 45 -6.83 12.96 -3.32
C TYR A 45 -6.59 11.93 -2.22
N ALA A 46 -7.14 12.13 -1.03
CA ALA A 46 -7.02 11.16 0.05
C ALA A 46 -7.67 9.80 -0.31
N TYR A 47 -8.82 9.82 -1.00
CA TYR A 47 -9.45 8.59 -1.50
C TYR A 47 -8.57 7.90 -2.54
N ALA A 48 -8.11 8.62 -3.56
CA ALA A 48 -7.24 8.10 -4.61
C ALA A 48 -5.92 7.55 -4.03
N ALA A 49 -5.29 8.30 -3.11
CA ALA A 49 -4.05 7.88 -2.46
C ALA A 49 -4.22 6.61 -1.62
N ARG A 50 -5.35 6.44 -0.90
CA ARG A 50 -5.62 5.19 -0.17
C ARG A 50 -5.77 3.99 -1.12
N ARG A 51 -6.31 4.17 -2.32
CA ARG A 51 -6.36 3.12 -3.36
C ARG A 51 -4.96 2.78 -3.87
N LYS A 52 -4.17 3.80 -4.19
CA LYS A 52 -2.81 3.64 -4.72
C LYS A 52 -1.85 3.03 -3.69
N LYS A 53 -1.98 3.38 -2.42
CA LYS A 53 -1.13 2.91 -1.31
C LYS A 53 -0.97 1.38 -1.25
N LYS A 54 -2.00 0.62 -1.66
CA LYS A 54 -1.93 -0.85 -1.72
C LYS A 54 -0.89 -1.32 -2.74
N GLY A 55 -0.87 -0.71 -3.93
CA GLY A 55 0.13 -0.97 -4.97
C GLY A 55 1.54 -0.56 -4.53
N ASP A 56 1.68 0.61 -3.94
CA ASP A 56 2.96 1.13 -3.46
C ASP A 56 3.58 0.21 -2.40
N ARG A 57 2.76 -0.27 -1.45
CA ARG A 57 3.20 -1.24 -0.43
C ARG A 57 3.63 -2.56 -1.05
N ARG A 58 2.86 -3.09 -2.00
CA ARG A 58 3.23 -4.31 -2.72
C ARG A 58 4.54 -4.14 -3.49
N GLY A 59 4.75 -3.00 -4.15
CA GLY A 59 6.01 -2.65 -4.81
C GLY A 59 7.18 -2.70 -3.85
N LEU A 60 7.05 -2.09 -2.68
CA LEU A 60 8.09 -2.10 -1.65
C LEU A 60 8.45 -3.52 -1.18
N TRP A 61 7.45 -4.40 -0.94
CA TRP A 61 7.71 -5.80 -0.58
C TRP A 61 8.47 -6.54 -1.67
N ILE A 62 8.11 -6.32 -2.94
CA ILE A 62 8.79 -6.94 -4.08
C ILE A 62 10.24 -6.48 -4.18
N VAL A 63 10.53 -5.20 -3.96
CA VAL A 63 11.90 -4.67 -3.96
C VAL A 63 12.74 -5.34 -2.87
N ARG A 64 12.22 -5.43 -1.65
CA ARG A 64 12.90 -6.10 -0.52
C ARG A 64 13.16 -7.57 -0.79
N LEU A 65 12.13 -8.29 -1.27
CA LEU A 65 12.26 -9.70 -1.64
C LEU A 65 13.27 -9.92 -2.77
N ASN A 66 13.27 -9.04 -3.78
CA ASN A 66 14.22 -9.15 -4.87
C ASN A 66 15.68 -9.00 -4.39
N ALA A 67 15.93 -8.07 -3.47
CA ALA A 67 17.25 -7.91 -2.85
C ALA A 67 17.65 -9.17 -2.06
N ALA A 68 16.78 -9.69 -1.19
CA ALA A 68 17.03 -10.89 -0.42
C ALA A 68 17.25 -12.13 -1.30
N CYS A 69 16.44 -12.31 -2.34
CA CYS A 69 16.60 -13.39 -3.30
C CYS A 69 17.95 -13.32 -4.02
N ARG A 70 18.39 -12.13 -4.44
CA ARG A 70 19.70 -11.95 -5.09
C ARG A 70 20.86 -12.31 -4.16
N ASN A 71 20.78 -11.93 -2.89
CA ASN A 71 21.77 -12.33 -1.89
C ASN A 71 21.83 -13.86 -1.71
N ALA A 72 20.67 -14.53 -1.82
CA ALA A 72 20.56 -15.99 -1.75
C ALA A 72 20.83 -16.70 -3.10
N GLY A 73 21.26 -15.98 -4.15
CA GLY A 73 21.64 -16.55 -5.45
C GLY A 73 20.47 -17.02 -6.33
N ILE A 74 19.24 -16.54 -6.08
CA ILE A 74 18.04 -16.86 -6.87
C ILE A 74 17.36 -15.59 -7.39
N SER A 75 16.75 -15.64 -8.57
CA SER A 75 15.91 -14.53 -9.03
C SER A 75 14.53 -14.55 -8.36
N TYR A 76 13.96 -13.37 -8.12
CA TYR A 76 12.62 -13.23 -7.53
C TYR A 76 11.54 -14.04 -8.28
N SER A 77 11.57 -14.04 -9.60
CA SER A 77 10.60 -14.78 -10.43
C SER A 77 10.68 -16.28 -10.19
N ARG A 78 11.91 -16.83 -10.16
CA ARG A 78 12.15 -18.25 -9.87
C ARG A 78 11.77 -18.60 -8.44
N PHE A 79 12.08 -17.75 -7.47
CA PHE A 79 11.67 -17.95 -6.09
C PHE A 79 10.15 -18.05 -5.95
N MET A 80 9.41 -17.13 -6.56
CA MET A 80 7.94 -17.14 -6.53
C MET A 80 7.34 -18.34 -7.31
N GLU A 81 7.98 -18.79 -8.37
CA GLU A 81 7.60 -20.00 -9.08
C GLU A 81 7.85 -21.24 -8.22
N GLY A 82 9.00 -21.32 -7.56
CA GLY A 82 9.34 -22.42 -6.67
C GLY A 82 8.41 -22.54 -5.48
N LEU A 83 8.06 -21.41 -4.83
CA LEU A 83 7.08 -21.41 -3.72
C LEU A 83 5.70 -21.93 -4.18
N LYS A 84 5.27 -21.57 -5.39
CA LYS A 84 4.03 -22.10 -5.95
C LYS A 84 4.13 -23.61 -6.25
N ALA A 85 5.26 -24.07 -6.76
CA ALA A 85 5.49 -25.49 -7.02
C ALA A 85 5.56 -26.31 -5.71
N ALA A 86 6.13 -25.73 -4.65
CA ALA A 86 6.15 -26.30 -3.31
C ALA A 86 4.81 -26.19 -2.55
N ASN A 87 3.79 -25.59 -3.17
CA ASN A 87 2.48 -25.34 -2.56
C ASN A 87 2.52 -24.48 -1.29
N ILE A 88 3.50 -23.55 -1.18
CA ILE A 88 3.68 -22.65 -0.05
C ILE A 88 2.88 -21.37 -0.29
N GLY A 89 1.78 -21.18 0.47
CA GLY A 89 0.82 -20.07 0.31
C GLY A 89 1.18 -18.78 1.06
N LEU A 90 2.44 -18.50 1.35
CA LEU A 90 2.86 -17.28 2.03
C LEU A 90 2.73 -16.04 1.12
N ASP A 91 2.17 -14.96 1.68
CA ASP A 91 2.03 -13.70 0.96
C ASP A 91 3.35 -12.90 0.93
N ARG A 92 3.44 -11.93 0.02
CA ARG A 92 4.63 -11.11 -0.15
C ARG A 92 4.95 -10.24 1.05
N LYS A 93 3.95 -9.87 1.84
CA LYS A 93 4.12 -9.08 3.06
C LYS A 93 4.87 -9.90 4.10
N VAL A 94 4.40 -11.11 4.39
CA VAL A 94 5.02 -12.03 5.35
C VAL A 94 6.42 -12.40 4.89
N LEU A 95 6.60 -12.79 3.62
CA LEU A 95 7.92 -13.11 3.06
C LEU A 95 8.90 -11.94 3.18
N SER A 96 8.45 -10.71 2.90
CA SER A 96 9.28 -9.51 3.03
C SER A 96 9.66 -9.20 4.47
N ASP A 97 8.79 -9.47 5.42
CA ASP A 97 9.06 -9.27 6.85
C ASP A 97 10.05 -10.34 7.35
N LEU A 98 9.87 -11.57 6.92
CA LEU A 98 10.74 -12.70 7.22
C LEU A 98 12.16 -12.49 6.68
N ALA A 99 12.28 -11.99 5.44
CA ALA A 99 13.57 -11.68 4.82
C ALA A 99 14.38 -10.61 5.56
N ILE A 100 13.74 -9.79 6.39
CA ILE A 100 14.42 -8.75 7.19
C ILE A 100 14.72 -9.24 8.61
N ARG A 101 13.78 -9.98 9.20
CA ARG A 101 13.86 -10.35 10.63
C ARG A 101 14.55 -11.68 10.87
N ASP A 102 14.40 -12.62 9.94
CA ASP A 102 14.89 -13.99 10.09
C ASP A 102 15.44 -14.50 8.75
N GLU A 103 16.73 -14.21 8.53
CA GLU A 103 17.43 -14.63 7.32
C GLU A 103 17.56 -16.16 7.24
N VAL A 104 17.66 -16.86 8.37
CA VAL A 104 17.79 -18.33 8.41
C VAL A 104 16.51 -18.99 7.91
N ALA A 105 15.36 -18.54 8.42
CA ALA A 105 14.06 -19.03 7.97
C ALA A 105 13.80 -18.68 6.49
N PHE A 106 14.18 -17.48 6.04
CA PHE A 106 14.06 -17.10 4.63
C PHE A 106 14.92 -17.99 3.73
N ASN A 107 16.16 -18.26 4.09
CA ASN A 107 17.07 -19.14 3.34
C ASN A 107 16.55 -20.59 3.28
N SER A 108 15.86 -21.08 4.30
CA SER A 108 15.21 -22.38 4.26
C SER A 108 14.10 -22.45 3.21
N LEU A 109 13.29 -21.37 3.10
CA LEU A 109 12.27 -21.25 2.06
C LEU A 109 12.87 -21.16 0.65
N VAL A 110 14.01 -20.49 0.51
CA VAL A 110 14.74 -20.44 -0.78
C VAL A 110 15.17 -21.83 -1.21
N ARG A 111 15.73 -22.64 -0.30
CA ARG A 111 16.10 -24.04 -0.60
C ARG A 111 14.90 -24.88 -1.01
N GLN A 112 13.81 -24.83 -0.27
CA GLN A 112 12.57 -25.55 -0.61
C GLN A 112 12.04 -25.13 -2.00
N ALA A 113 12.09 -23.85 -2.33
CA ALA A 113 11.68 -23.33 -3.64
C ALA A 113 12.61 -23.85 -4.76
N GLN A 114 13.91 -23.91 -4.54
CA GLN A 114 14.89 -24.45 -5.50
C GLN A 114 14.67 -25.95 -5.76
N ASP A 115 14.44 -26.72 -4.70
CA ASP A 115 14.21 -28.17 -4.83
C ASP A 115 12.88 -28.48 -5.55
N ALA A 116 11.83 -27.74 -5.26
CA ALA A 116 10.57 -27.84 -5.98
C ALA A 116 10.69 -27.47 -7.48
N LEU A 117 11.56 -26.53 -7.82
CA LEU A 117 11.86 -26.22 -9.22
C LEU A 117 12.61 -27.32 -9.94
N LYS A 118 13.55 -27.99 -9.27
CA LYS A 118 14.28 -29.15 -9.84
C LYS A 118 13.31 -30.29 -10.15
N THR A 119 12.45 -30.65 -9.21
CA THR A 119 11.43 -31.69 -9.41
C THR A 119 10.46 -31.36 -10.53
N LYS A 120 10.00 -30.10 -10.61
CA LYS A 120 9.12 -29.62 -11.70
C LYS A 120 9.80 -29.67 -13.06
N THR A 121 11.10 -29.39 -13.12
CA THR A 121 11.85 -29.43 -14.38
C THR A 121 12.08 -30.87 -14.84
N ALA A 122 12.40 -31.76 -13.91
CA ALA A 122 12.52 -33.19 -14.20
C ALA A 122 11.22 -33.80 -14.71
N ALA A 123 10.08 -33.49 -14.10
CA ALA A 123 8.76 -33.97 -14.53
C ALA A 123 8.31 -33.41 -15.91
N LYS A 124 8.91 -32.32 -16.39
CA LYS A 124 8.61 -31.76 -17.72
C LYS A 124 9.48 -32.34 -18.83
N GLN A 125 10.56 -32.99 -18.46
CA GLN A 125 11.50 -33.65 -19.41
C GLN A 125 11.26 -35.13 -19.55
N ALA A 126 10.45 -35.73 -18.68
CA ALA A 126 9.93 -37.09 -18.77
C ALA A 126 8.60 -37.13 -19.51
#